data_20613ad74257823677e03a9d05003f67
#
_entry.id   20613ad74257823677e03a9d05003f67
#
_cell.length_a   1.000
_cell.length_b   1.000
_cell.length_c   1.000
_cell.angle_alpha   90.00
_cell.angle_beta   90.00
_cell.angle_gamma   90.00
#
_symmetry.space_group_name_H-M   'P 1'
#
loop_
_entity.id
_entity.type
_entity.pdbx_description
1 polymer ?
#
loop_
_entity_poly.entity_id
_entity_poly.type
_entity_poly.pdbx_seq_one_letter_code
_entity_poly.pdbx_strand_id
1 'polypeptide(L)'
;MADVNKKKIKKRRIIFSLISYIFIFVGISFILTCSIVLFLQGSPLPEDFIRSRAPRTFSNIFILSFIFTCIVLSIKYYYFDRQIDSIRNATKQFTKGNYSYKIYSESKNHGTKNSELEYIIDDINKISNQFMDLENLQNSFLSNVSHEIKTPLTVIKNYSNLLENKNLSEEERKNYCKVISDSIEKLNNLVANVLKLNKLENQKIVPEISTFELADFLGQTLLAFEHIWEEKNILIEADFEENIFVKTDKNFLEIVCNNLISNALKFTENGGKVFVSCFKENGFASICIQDTGCGISKETGKHIFEKFYQGDTSHKEQGNGLGLALVKRIIDVLGAEISINSELGKGSTFIIKIKL
;
A
#
# COMPACT_ATOMS: atom_id res chain seq x y z
N MET A 1 -5.59 -26.82 -26.34
CA MET A 1 -4.44 -27.58 -25.82
C MET A 1 -4.31 -27.54 -24.29
N ALA A 2 -4.51 -26.41 -23.62
CA ALA A 2 -4.40 -26.29 -22.15
C ALA A 2 -5.39 -27.16 -21.34
N ASP A 3 -6.59 -27.33 -21.84
CA ASP A 3 -7.65 -28.09 -21.12
C ASP A 3 -7.45 -29.62 -21.17
N VAL A 4 -6.90 -30.13 -22.28
CA VAL A 4 -6.53 -31.55 -22.45
C VAL A 4 -5.36 -31.92 -21.53
N ASN A 5 -4.39 -31.00 -21.36
CA ASN A 5 -3.25 -31.19 -20.45
C ASN A 5 -3.68 -31.18 -18.99
N LYS A 6 -4.64 -30.30 -18.61
CA LYS A 6 -5.22 -30.27 -17.24
C LYS A 6 -5.96 -31.57 -16.89
N LYS A 7 -6.76 -32.12 -17.81
CA LYS A 7 -7.44 -33.42 -17.62
C LYS A 7 -6.43 -34.55 -17.45
N LYS A 8 -5.35 -34.56 -18.23
CA LYS A 8 -4.30 -35.59 -18.18
C LYS A 8 -3.52 -35.55 -16.86
N ILE A 9 -3.21 -34.35 -16.34
CA ILE A 9 -2.55 -34.15 -15.06
C ILE A 9 -3.47 -34.56 -13.90
N LYS A 10 -4.76 -34.22 -13.94
CA LYS A 10 -5.74 -34.64 -12.93
C LYS A 10 -5.89 -36.17 -12.89
N LYS A 11 -5.94 -36.84 -14.05
CA LYS A 11 -6.01 -38.29 -14.15
C LYS A 11 -4.75 -38.97 -13.60
N ARG A 12 -3.55 -38.46 -13.90
CA ARG A 12 -2.28 -38.96 -13.33
C ARG A 12 -2.23 -38.84 -11.79
N ARG A 13 -2.68 -37.70 -11.24
CA ARG A 13 -2.73 -37.49 -9.77
C ARG A 13 -3.67 -38.50 -9.09
N ILE A 14 -4.86 -38.75 -9.66
CA ILE A 14 -5.82 -39.72 -9.14
C ILE A 14 -5.21 -41.11 -9.16
N ILE A 15 -4.56 -41.51 -10.25
CA ILE A 15 -3.91 -42.83 -10.37
C ILE A 15 -2.76 -42.95 -9.35
N PHE A 16 -1.91 -41.95 -9.20
CA PHE A 16 -0.79 -41.96 -8.24
C PHE A 16 -1.29 -42.03 -6.79
N SER A 17 -2.34 -41.30 -6.47
CA SER A 17 -3.04 -41.39 -5.17
C SER A 17 -3.61 -42.78 -4.92
N LEU A 18 -4.30 -43.38 -5.88
CA LEU A 18 -4.84 -44.75 -5.79
C LEU A 18 -3.74 -45.78 -5.56
N ILE A 19 -2.62 -45.67 -6.29
CA ILE A 19 -1.48 -46.58 -6.11
C ILE A 19 -0.89 -46.43 -4.70
N SER A 20 -0.71 -45.21 -4.19
CA SER A 20 -0.22 -44.97 -2.82
C SER A 20 -1.14 -45.60 -1.77
N TYR A 21 -2.47 -45.56 -1.97
CA TYR A 21 -3.42 -46.14 -1.04
C TYR A 21 -3.40 -47.68 -1.06
N ILE A 22 -3.24 -48.27 -2.24
CA ILE A 22 -3.06 -49.73 -2.39
C ILE A 22 -1.78 -50.17 -1.64
N PHE A 23 -0.67 -49.39 -1.76
CA PHE A 23 0.56 -49.69 -1.02
C PHE A 23 0.38 -49.63 0.51
N ILE A 24 -0.34 -48.62 1.01
CA ILE A 24 -0.66 -48.48 2.43
C ILE A 24 -1.50 -49.68 2.91
N PHE A 25 -2.53 -50.03 2.17
CA PHE A 25 -3.40 -51.18 2.49
C PHE A 25 -2.62 -52.49 2.52
N VAL A 26 -1.81 -52.77 1.50
CA VAL A 26 -0.97 -53.96 1.41
C VAL A 26 0.07 -54.00 2.53
N GLY A 27 0.69 -52.88 2.84
CA GLY A 27 1.69 -52.77 3.93
C GLY A 27 1.08 -53.08 5.30
N ILE A 28 -0.08 -52.48 5.60
CA ILE A 28 -0.79 -52.72 6.86
C ILE A 28 -1.24 -54.19 6.94
N SER A 29 -1.82 -54.73 5.88
CA SER A 29 -2.23 -56.10 5.82
C SER A 29 -1.08 -57.09 6.01
N PHE A 30 0.10 -56.77 5.40
CA PHE A 30 1.29 -57.56 5.55
C PHE A 30 1.84 -57.54 6.99
N ILE A 31 1.93 -56.38 7.62
CA ILE A 31 2.43 -56.20 9.00
C ILE A 31 1.53 -56.96 9.97
N LEU A 32 0.20 -56.84 9.83
CA LEU A 32 -0.76 -57.56 10.67
C LEU A 32 -0.65 -59.08 10.49
N THR A 33 -0.50 -59.52 9.25
CA THR A 33 -0.34 -60.96 8.94
C THR A 33 0.94 -61.52 9.54
N CYS A 34 2.07 -60.85 9.36
CA CYS A 34 3.37 -61.23 9.96
C CYS A 34 3.31 -61.26 11.49
N SER A 35 2.66 -60.27 12.10
CA SER A 35 2.50 -60.21 13.56
C SER A 35 1.73 -61.39 14.11
N ILE A 36 0.63 -61.79 13.44
CA ILE A 36 -0.18 -62.95 13.85
C ILE A 36 0.54 -64.26 13.62
N VAL A 37 1.27 -64.42 12.50
CA VAL A 37 2.06 -65.63 12.24
C VAL A 37 3.16 -65.79 13.28
N LEU A 38 3.90 -64.73 13.64
CA LEU A 38 4.91 -64.79 14.70
C LEU A 38 4.30 -65.12 16.06
N PHE A 39 3.12 -64.58 16.39
CA PHE A 39 2.42 -64.91 17.63
C PHE A 39 2.00 -66.39 17.68
N LEU A 40 1.48 -66.93 16.57
CA LEU A 40 1.07 -68.31 16.47
C LEU A 40 2.24 -69.29 16.51
N GLN A 41 3.41 -68.97 15.96
CA GLN A 41 4.62 -69.78 16.02
C GLN A 41 5.17 -69.93 17.46
N GLY A 42 4.94 -68.94 18.34
CA GLY A 42 5.32 -69.01 19.76
C GLY A 42 4.25 -69.62 20.68
N SER A 43 3.09 -70.03 20.16
CA SER A 43 1.96 -70.48 20.95
C SER A 43 1.94 -72.03 21.06
N PRO A 44 1.53 -72.63 22.21
CA PRO A 44 1.42 -74.09 22.39
C PRO A 44 0.16 -74.69 21.77
N LEU A 45 -0.43 -74.08 20.73
CA LEU A 45 -1.69 -74.47 20.12
C LEU A 45 -1.48 -75.66 19.11
N PRO A 46 -2.38 -76.66 19.06
CA PRO A 46 -2.30 -77.78 18.10
C PRO A 46 -2.38 -77.24 16.66
N GLU A 47 -1.61 -77.88 15.75
CA GLU A 47 -1.58 -77.47 14.33
C GLU A 47 -2.93 -77.52 13.67
N ASP A 48 -3.75 -78.57 13.97
CA ASP A 48 -5.12 -78.69 13.43
C ASP A 48 -6.04 -77.54 13.85
N PHE A 49 -5.87 -76.99 15.05
CA PHE A 49 -6.63 -75.86 15.52
C PHE A 49 -6.22 -74.59 14.76
N ILE A 50 -4.93 -74.37 14.52
CA ILE A 50 -4.44 -73.22 13.73
C ILE A 50 -4.97 -73.36 12.32
N ARG A 51 -4.85 -74.50 11.67
CA ARG A 51 -5.28 -74.71 10.27
C ARG A 51 -6.79 -74.52 10.06
N SER A 52 -7.60 -74.93 10.99
CA SER A 52 -9.07 -74.77 10.91
C SER A 52 -9.53 -73.31 11.08
N ARG A 53 -8.79 -72.50 11.81
CA ARG A 53 -9.10 -71.05 12.09
C ARG A 53 -8.42 -70.08 11.16
N ALA A 54 -7.33 -70.46 10.48
CA ALA A 54 -6.55 -69.60 9.58
C ALA A 54 -7.41 -68.82 8.56
N PRO A 55 -8.40 -69.39 7.85
CA PRO A 55 -9.21 -68.64 6.87
C PRO A 55 -9.99 -67.49 7.50
N ARG A 56 -10.53 -67.69 8.72
CA ARG A 56 -11.29 -66.64 9.44
C ARG A 56 -10.36 -65.54 9.95
N THR A 57 -9.16 -65.87 10.44
CA THR A 57 -8.18 -64.87 10.89
C THR A 57 -7.69 -64.01 9.74
N PHE A 58 -7.38 -64.60 8.57
CA PHE A 58 -7.02 -63.85 7.38
C PHE A 58 -8.15 -62.92 6.89
N SER A 59 -9.41 -63.40 6.88
CA SER A 59 -10.56 -62.57 6.56
C SER A 59 -10.71 -61.37 7.50
N ASN A 60 -10.55 -61.60 8.81
CA ASN A 60 -10.62 -60.52 9.80
C ASN A 60 -9.47 -59.51 9.65
N ILE A 61 -8.23 -59.95 9.35
CA ILE A 61 -7.09 -59.07 9.07
C ILE A 61 -7.38 -58.17 7.86
N PHE A 62 -7.93 -58.77 6.79
CA PHE A 62 -8.28 -58.05 5.57
C PHE A 62 -9.34 -56.97 5.84
N ILE A 63 -10.39 -57.29 6.57
CA ILE A 63 -11.45 -56.35 6.96
C ILE A 63 -10.85 -55.22 7.84
N LEU A 64 -10.04 -55.55 8.84
CA LEU A 64 -9.44 -54.58 9.73
C LEU A 64 -8.49 -53.61 8.98
N SER A 65 -7.65 -54.15 8.08
CA SER A 65 -6.80 -53.37 7.20
C SER A 65 -7.58 -52.41 6.32
N PHE A 66 -8.71 -52.87 5.78
CA PHE A 66 -9.60 -52.06 4.96
C PHE A 66 -10.22 -50.91 5.75
N ILE A 67 -10.75 -51.19 6.94
CA ILE A 67 -11.34 -50.18 7.84
C ILE A 67 -10.27 -49.12 8.21
N PHE A 68 -9.07 -49.57 8.61
CA PHE A 68 -7.96 -48.67 8.98
C PHE A 68 -7.51 -47.78 7.80
N THR A 69 -7.45 -48.36 6.60
CA THR A 69 -7.14 -47.61 5.39
C THR A 69 -8.20 -46.53 5.12
N CYS A 70 -9.48 -46.83 5.27
CA CYS A 70 -10.57 -45.88 5.12
C CYS A 70 -10.49 -44.75 6.15
N ILE A 71 -10.11 -45.06 7.40
CA ILE A 71 -9.92 -44.05 8.45
C ILE A 71 -8.76 -43.08 8.07
N VAL A 72 -7.60 -43.64 7.68
CA VAL A 72 -6.44 -42.85 7.27
C VAL A 72 -6.76 -41.93 6.08
N LEU A 73 -7.52 -42.46 5.10
CA LEU A 73 -8.00 -41.71 3.94
C LEU A 73 -8.90 -40.53 4.33
N SER A 74 -9.86 -40.83 5.24
CA SER A 74 -10.80 -39.82 5.73
C SER A 74 -10.06 -38.68 6.47
N ILE A 75 -9.10 -39.06 7.33
CA ILE A 75 -8.26 -38.09 8.06
C ILE A 75 -7.47 -37.24 7.08
N LYS A 76 -6.78 -37.87 6.10
CA LYS A 76 -6.01 -37.16 5.09
C LYS A 76 -6.87 -36.20 4.28
N TYR A 77 -8.03 -36.64 3.79
CA TYR A 77 -8.95 -35.79 3.02
C TYR A 77 -9.40 -34.57 3.85
N TYR A 78 -9.81 -34.81 5.09
CA TYR A 78 -10.38 -33.79 5.95
C TYR A 78 -9.32 -32.72 6.36
N TYR A 79 -8.12 -33.16 6.76
CA TYR A 79 -7.08 -32.26 7.28
C TYR A 79 -6.16 -31.65 6.22
N PHE A 80 -5.94 -32.30 5.08
CA PHE A 80 -4.98 -31.84 4.09
C PHE A 80 -5.61 -31.47 2.74
N ASP A 81 -6.31 -32.39 2.11
CA ASP A 81 -6.71 -32.19 0.72
C ASP A 81 -7.75 -31.06 0.57
N ARG A 82 -8.66 -30.92 1.53
CA ARG A 82 -9.67 -29.87 1.56
C ARG A 82 -9.04 -28.47 1.75
N GLN A 83 -8.05 -28.34 2.63
CA GLN A 83 -7.35 -27.09 2.86
C GLN A 83 -6.50 -26.69 1.64
N ILE A 84 -5.81 -27.64 1.02
CA ILE A 84 -5.04 -27.40 -0.21
C ILE A 84 -5.95 -26.94 -1.35
N ASP A 85 -7.12 -27.54 -1.51
CA ASP A 85 -8.09 -27.11 -2.53
C ASP A 85 -8.64 -25.70 -2.24
N SER A 86 -8.82 -25.32 -0.99
CA SER A 86 -9.22 -23.97 -0.58
C SER A 86 -8.14 -22.94 -0.94
N ILE A 87 -6.87 -23.22 -0.61
CA ILE A 87 -5.71 -22.42 -1.00
C ILE A 87 -5.64 -22.26 -2.53
N ARG A 88 -5.79 -23.37 -3.26
CA ARG A 88 -5.77 -23.36 -4.72
C ARG A 88 -6.89 -22.52 -5.33
N ASN A 89 -8.08 -22.57 -4.74
CA ASN A 89 -9.23 -21.79 -5.21
C ASN A 89 -9.01 -20.30 -4.93
N ALA A 90 -8.49 -19.94 -3.74
CA ALA A 90 -8.14 -18.56 -3.42
C ALA A 90 -7.09 -18.00 -4.40
N THR A 91 -6.00 -18.74 -4.64
CA THR A 91 -4.97 -18.33 -5.61
C THR A 91 -5.56 -18.14 -7.02
N LYS A 92 -6.52 -18.96 -7.44
CA LYS A 92 -7.22 -18.77 -8.71
C LYS A 92 -8.11 -17.52 -8.73
N GLN A 93 -8.73 -17.15 -7.61
CA GLN A 93 -9.51 -15.93 -7.52
C GLN A 93 -8.59 -14.71 -7.58
N PHE A 94 -7.45 -14.75 -6.88
CA PHE A 94 -6.45 -13.68 -6.91
C PHE A 94 -5.88 -13.44 -8.31
N THR A 95 -5.61 -14.50 -9.08
CA THR A 95 -5.17 -14.35 -10.49
C THR A 95 -6.24 -13.75 -11.41
N LYS A 96 -7.48 -13.67 -10.96
CA LYS A 96 -8.60 -13.00 -11.65
C LYS A 96 -8.87 -11.59 -11.13
N GLY A 97 -8.07 -11.10 -10.18
CA GLY A 97 -8.25 -9.80 -9.55
C GLY A 97 -9.28 -9.78 -8.41
N ASN A 98 -9.81 -10.94 -7.99
CA ASN A 98 -10.74 -10.99 -6.87
C ASN A 98 -9.98 -11.22 -5.56
N TYR A 99 -9.51 -10.14 -4.95
CA TYR A 99 -8.75 -10.17 -3.68
C TYR A 99 -9.66 -10.24 -2.44
N SER A 100 -10.98 -10.04 -2.57
CA SER A 100 -11.92 -10.14 -1.43
C SER A 100 -12.19 -11.58 -0.98
N TYR A 101 -11.71 -12.58 -1.72
CA TYR A 101 -11.89 -13.98 -1.39
C TYR A 101 -11.00 -14.39 -0.21
N LYS A 102 -11.60 -14.68 0.96
CA LYS A 102 -10.89 -15.13 2.16
C LYS A 102 -10.98 -16.65 2.31
N ILE A 103 -9.87 -17.23 2.77
CA ILE A 103 -9.82 -18.65 3.14
C ILE A 103 -10.16 -18.74 4.62
N TYR A 104 -11.21 -19.50 4.95
CA TYR A 104 -11.58 -19.79 6.33
C TYR A 104 -10.96 -21.12 6.75
N SER A 105 -10.14 -21.12 7.82
CA SER A 105 -9.70 -22.35 8.48
C SER A 105 -10.81 -22.85 9.40
N GLU A 106 -11.31 -24.03 9.15
CA GLU A 106 -12.31 -24.67 10.03
C GLU A 106 -11.71 -25.17 11.35
N SER A 107 -10.40 -25.12 11.50
CA SER A 107 -9.66 -25.61 12.68
C SER A 107 -9.83 -24.73 13.94
N LYS A 108 -10.49 -23.58 13.87
CA LYS A 108 -10.71 -22.72 15.05
C LYS A 108 -11.48 -23.38 16.20
N ASN A 109 -12.14 -24.53 15.96
CA ASN A 109 -12.94 -25.23 16.98
C ASN A 109 -12.19 -26.30 17.79
N HIS A 110 -10.95 -26.66 17.46
CA HIS A 110 -10.25 -27.77 18.10
C HIS A 110 -8.89 -27.42 18.71
N GLY A 111 -8.69 -26.23 19.26
CA GLY A 111 -7.62 -25.95 20.26
C GLY A 111 -6.15 -26.23 19.88
N THR A 112 -5.85 -26.81 18.72
CA THR A 112 -4.51 -27.09 18.22
C THR A 112 -4.14 -26.15 17.09
N LYS A 113 -3.77 -24.94 17.46
CA LYS A 113 -3.14 -23.95 16.60
C LYS A 113 -1.71 -24.38 16.28
N ASN A 114 -1.43 -25.26 15.35
CA ASN A 114 -0.03 -25.55 14.94
C ASN A 114 0.09 -26.42 13.68
N SER A 115 -0.76 -26.22 12.67
CA SER A 115 -0.45 -26.81 11.38
C SER A 115 0.24 -25.76 10.51
N GLU A 116 1.36 -26.10 9.85
CA GLU A 116 2.04 -25.21 8.88
C GLU A 116 1.08 -24.66 7.82
N LEU A 117 0.02 -25.40 7.49
CA LEU A 117 -1.03 -24.96 6.56
C LEU A 117 -1.85 -23.79 7.10
N GLU A 118 -2.04 -23.68 8.39
CA GLU A 118 -2.76 -22.55 9.03
C GLU A 118 -1.96 -21.25 8.90
N TYR A 119 -0.64 -21.31 9.11
CA TYR A 119 0.24 -20.16 8.87
C TYR A 119 0.21 -19.72 7.40
N ILE A 120 0.23 -20.66 6.47
CA ILE A 120 0.13 -20.36 5.02
C ILE A 120 -1.23 -19.70 4.71
N ILE A 121 -2.32 -20.17 5.29
CA ILE A 121 -3.65 -19.57 5.09
C ILE A 121 -3.69 -18.15 5.65
N ASP A 122 -3.16 -17.93 6.84
CA ASP A 122 -3.10 -16.60 7.46
C ASP A 122 -2.23 -15.63 6.63
N ASP A 123 -1.11 -16.09 6.12
CA ASP A 123 -0.23 -15.28 5.27
C ASP A 123 -0.89 -14.95 3.92
N ILE A 124 -1.58 -15.90 3.30
CA ILE A 124 -2.37 -15.67 2.09
C ILE A 124 -3.49 -14.64 2.35
N ASN A 125 -4.18 -14.74 3.48
CA ASN A 125 -5.21 -13.76 3.85
C ASN A 125 -4.63 -12.37 4.13
N LYS A 126 -3.43 -12.27 4.74
CA LYS A 126 -2.72 -10.98 4.90
C LYS A 126 -2.35 -10.37 3.55
N ILE A 127 -1.79 -11.17 2.65
CA ILE A 127 -1.47 -10.75 1.28
C ILE A 127 -2.73 -10.25 0.58
N SER A 128 -3.84 -10.98 0.70
CA SER A 128 -5.14 -10.60 0.14
C SER A 128 -5.61 -9.24 0.64
N ASN A 129 -5.54 -8.99 1.96
CA ASN A 129 -5.92 -7.71 2.54
C ASN A 129 -5.02 -6.58 2.01
N GLN A 130 -3.70 -6.78 1.94
CA GLN A 130 -2.77 -5.79 1.40
C GLN A 130 -3.08 -5.44 -0.08
N PHE A 131 -3.43 -6.42 -0.90
CA PHE A 131 -3.83 -6.17 -2.28
C PHE A 131 -5.16 -5.40 -2.38
N MET A 132 -6.14 -5.73 -1.52
CA MET A 132 -7.39 -4.98 -1.43
C MET A 132 -7.16 -3.52 -1.03
N ASP A 133 -6.30 -3.29 -0.03
CA ASP A 133 -5.96 -1.94 0.42
C ASP A 133 -5.28 -1.15 -0.70
N LEU A 134 -4.35 -1.77 -1.44
CA LEU A 134 -3.71 -1.16 -2.62
C LEU A 134 -4.72 -0.83 -3.73
N GLU A 135 -5.63 -1.74 -4.04
CA GLU A 135 -6.69 -1.52 -5.03
C GLU A 135 -7.62 -0.37 -4.62
N ASN A 136 -8.03 -0.34 -3.35
CA ASN A 136 -8.85 0.74 -2.82
C ASN A 136 -8.13 2.10 -2.88
N LEU A 137 -6.84 2.14 -2.52
CA LEU A 137 -6.03 3.35 -2.64
C LEU A 137 -5.90 3.82 -4.09
N GLN A 138 -5.70 2.89 -5.04
CA GLN A 138 -5.62 3.21 -6.46
C GLN A 138 -6.95 3.73 -7.01
N ASN A 139 -8.07 3.09 -6.66
CA ASN A 139 -9.40 3.52 -7.08
C ASN A 139 -9.77 4.89 -6.49
N SER A 140 -9.47 5.11 -5.21
CA SER A 140 -9.64 6.41 -4.56
C SER A 140 -8.81 7.49 -5.24
N PHE A 141 -7.53 7.19 -5.57
CA PHE A 141 -6.67 8.11 -6.30
C PHE A 141 -7.26 8.51 -7.65
N LEU A 142 -7.70 7.53 -8.47
CA LEU A 142 -8.30 7.80 -9.78
C LEU A 142 -9.62 8.60 -9.68
N SER A 143 -10.44 8.29 -8.69
CA SER A 143 -11.68 9.02 -8.41
C SER A 143 -11.40 10.49 -8.06
N ASN A 144 -10.43 10.71 -7.17
CA ASN A 144 -10.05 12.05 -6.73
C ASN A 144 -9.42 12.86 -7.88
N VAL A 145 -8.52 12.27 -8.68
CA VAL A 145 -7.98 12.92 -9.90
C VAL A 145 -9.12 13.35 -10.82
N SER A 146 -10.08 12.46 -11.06
CA SER A 146 -11.22 12.75 -11.95
C SER A 146 -12.07 13.91 -11.42
N HIS A 147 -12.30 13.95 -10.12
CA HIS A 147 -13.05 15.03 -9.48
C HIS A 147 -12.30 16.37 -9.55
N GLU A 148 -11.02 16.38 -9.21
CA GLU A 148 -10.16 17.57 -9.22
C GLU A 148 -9.93 18.14 -10.65
N ILE A 149 -10.02 17.31 -11.69
CA ILE A 149 -10.02 17.75 -13.10
C ILE A 149 -11.37 18.32 -13.50
N LYS A 150 -12.48 17.69 -13.08
CA LYS A 150 -13.82 18.07 -13.51
C LYS A 150 -14.21 19.46 -13.03
N THR A 151 -13.78 19.83 -11.82
CA THR A 151 -14.11 21.13 -11.21
C THR A 151 -13.60 22.31 -12.04
N PRO A 152 -12.28 22.48 -12.34
CA PRO A 152 -11.79 23.57 -13.16
C PRO A 152 -12.33 23.54 -14.58
N LEU A 153 -12.52 22.35 -15.19
CA LEU A 153 -13.13 22.23 -16.51
C LEU A 153 -14.57 22.78 -16.53
N THR A 154 -15.33 22.53 -15.47
CA THR A 154 -16.68 23.07 -15.35
C THR A 154 -16.67 24.59 -15.21
N VAL A 155 -15.74 25.14 -14.44
CA VAL A 155 -15.54 26.60 -14.32
C VAL A 155 -15.20 27.21 -15.68
N ILE A 156 -14.20 26.66 -16.37
CA ILE A 156 -13.79 27.13 -17.71
C ILE A 156 -14.97 27.13 -18.66
N LYS A 157 -15.73 26.03 -18.73
CA LYS A 157 -16.91 25.90 -19.59
C LYS A 157 -17.99 26.94 -19.27
N ASN A 158 -18.31 27.15 -18.00
CA ASN A 158 -19.34 28.08 -17.58
C ASN A 158 -18.95 29.52 -17.91
N TYR A 159 -17.73 29.94 -17.59
CA TYR A 159 -17.26 31.29 -17.89
C TYR A 159 -17.06 31.53 -19.40
N SER A 160 -16.66 30.51 -20.16
CA SER A 160 -16.64 30.59 -21.63
C SER A 160 -18.02 30.83 -22.20
N ASN A 161 -19.06 30.14 -21.70
CA ASN A 161 -20.45 30.38 -22.15
C ASN A 161 -20.95 31.80 -21.76
N LEU A 162 -20.55 32.30 -20.58
CA LEU A 162 -20.86 33.65 -20.15
C LEU A 162 -20.22 34.72 -21.06
N LEU A 163 -19.01 34.46 -21.58
CA LEU A 163 -18.29 35.35 -22.52
C LEU A 163 -19.02 35.51 -23.88
N GLU A 164 -19.91 34.58 -24.23
CA GLU A 164 -20.72 34.68 -25.45
C GLU A 164 -21.79 35.80 -25.37
N ASN A 165 -22.08 36.29 -24.16
CA ASN A 165 -23.03 37.40 -23.99
C ASN A 165 -22.46 38.71 -24.54
N LYS A 166 -23.12 39.28 -25.53
CA LYS A 166 -22.73 40.52 -26.22
C LYS A 166 -22.85 41.78 -25.35
N ASN A 167 -23.61 41.74 -24.25
CA ASN A 167 -23.87 42.87 -23.38
C ASN A 167 -22.95 42.97 -22.16
N LEU A 168 -21.84 42.21 -22.14
CA LEU A 168 -20.86 42.27 -21.07
C LEU A 168 -20.06 43.58 -21.10
N SER A 169 -19.84 44.16 -19.93
CA SER A 169 -18.88 45.23 -19.76
C SER A 169 -17.43 44.72 -19.97
N GLU A 170 -16.54 45.63 -20.32
CA GLU A 170 -15.12 45.29 -20.46
C GLU A 170 -14.51 44.74 -19.16
N GLU A 171 -14.95 45.24 -18.01
CA GLU A 171 -14.52 44.80 -16.70
C GLU A 171 -14.98 43.38 -16.40
N GLU A 172 -16.24 43.01 -16.66
CA GLU A 172 -16.76 41.65 -16.53
C GLU A 172 -16.05 40.69 -17.46
N ARG A 173 -15.82 41.10 -18.73
CA ARG A 173 -15.07 40.30 -19.69
C ARG A 173 -13.67 39.98 -19.21
N LYS A 174 -12.94 40.99 -18.70
CA LYS A 174 -11.58 40.82 -18.15
C LYS A 174 -11.59 39.91 -16.93
N ASN A 175 -12.58 40.05 -16.06
CA ASN A 175 -12.72 39.19 -14.89
C ASN A 175 -13.00 37.74 -15.29
N TYR A 176 -13.90 37.49 -16.26
CA TYR A 176 -14.18 36.11 -16.72
C TYR A 176 -12.97 35.47 -17.38
N CYS A 177 -12.21 36.23 -18.20
CA CYS A 177 -10.95 35.76 -18.76
C CYS A 177 -9.94 35.40 -17.68
N LYS A 178 -9.83 36.20 -16.61
CA LYS A 178 -8.95 35.90 -15.46
C LYS A 178 -9.35 34.60 -14.77
N VAL A 179 -10.65 34.39 -14.48
CA VAL A 179 -11.13 33.15 -13.84
C VAL A 179 -10.83 31.92 -14.71
N ILE A 180 -10.97 32.03 -16.03
CA ILE A 180 -10.61 30.97 -16.96
C ILE A 180 -9.10 30.68 -16.89
N SER A 181 -8.26 31.74 -16.96
CA SER A 181 -6.81 31.60 -16.90
C SER A 181 -6.34 30.93 -15.60
N ASP A 182 -6.86 31.38 -14.46
CA ASP A 182 -6.56 30.81 -13.13
C ASP A 182 -6.98 29.33 -13.05
N SER A 183 -8.11 28.99 -13.68
CA SER A 183 -8.59 27.59 -13.72
C SER A 183 -7.73 26.69 -14.60
N ILE A 184 -7.20 27.20 -15.72
CA ILE A 184 -6.26 26.50 -16.59
C ILE A 184 -4.93 26.28 -15.85
N GLU A 185 -4.44 27.28 -15.14
CA GLU A 185 -3.21 27.15 -14.35
C GLU A 185 -3.34 26.11 -13.25
N LYS A 186 -4.46 26.10 -12.51
CA LYS A 186 -4.77 25.04 -11.51
C LYS A 186 -4.77 23.65 -12.15
N LEU A 187 -5.36 23.49 -13.33
CA LEU A 187 -5.39 22.23 -14.04
C LEU A 187 -4.01 21.77 -14.47
N ASN A 188 -3.19 22.67 -15.02
CA ASN A 188 -1.82 22.38 -15.42
C ASN A 188 -0.98 21.93 -14.22
N ASN A 189 -1.09 22.63 -13.09
CA ASN A 189 -0.39 22.27 -11.85
C ASN A 189 -0.83 20.91 -11.31
N LEU A 190 -2.11 20.58 -11.36
CA LEU A 190 -2.63 19.26 -11.00
C LEU A 190 -2.01 18.16 -11.87
N VAL A 191 -2.07 18.32 -13.20
CA VAL A 191 -1.52 17.35 -14.16
C VAL A 191 -0.03 17.16 -13.95
N ALA A 192 0.72 18.25 -13.79
CA ALA A 192 2.16 18.20 -13.53
C ALA A 192 2.50 17.44 -12.25
N ASN A 193 1.74 17.68 -11.16
CA ASN A 193 1.95 17.00 -9.88
C ASN A 193 1.61 15.51 -9.96
N VAL A 194 0.51 15.13 -10.64
CA VAL A 194 0.15 13.73 -10.90
C VAL A 194 1.24 13.02 -11.68
N LEU A 195 1.76 13.63 -12.75
CA LEU A 195 2.83 13.04 -13.56
C LEU A 195 4.15 12.90 -12.78
N LYS A 196 4.54 13.93 -11.98
CA LYS A 196 5.73 13.86 -11.12
C LYS A 196 5.59 12.76 -10.09
N LEU A 197 4.44 12.66 -9.41
CA LEU A 197 4.19 11.64 -8.40
C LEU A 197 4.23 10.22 -9.02
N ASN A 198 3.56 10.02 -10.16
CA ASN A 198 3.57 8.75 -10.89
C ASN A 198 5.00 8.34 -11.29
N LYS A 199 5.79 9.28 -11.81
CA LYS A 199 7.19 9.03 -12.18
C LYS A 199 8.02 8.62 -10.95
N LEU A 200 7.88 9.31 -9.82
CA LEU A 200 8.59 9.02 -8.57
C LEU A 200 8.17 7.69 -7.94
N GLU A 201 6.96 7.21 -8.17
CA GLU A 201 6.47 5.93 -7.62
C GLU A 201 6.85 4.72 -8.46
N ASN A 202 6.76 4.85 -9.79
CA ASN A 202 6.86 3.72 -10.71
C ASN A 202 8.23 3.57 -11.38
N GLN A 203 9.10 4.56 -11.29
CA GLN A 203 10.43 4.53 -11.87
C GLN A 203 11.49 4.54 -10.77
N LYS A 204 12.57 3.77 -10.98
CA LYS A 204 13.80 3.92 -10.18
C LYS A 204 14.48 5.21 -10.61
N ILE A 205 14.06 6.33 -10.02
CA ILE A 205 14.71 7.62 -10.26
C ILE A 205 16.00 7.63 -9.48
N VAL A 206 17.08 7.91 -10.19
CA VAL A 206 18.39 8.18 -9.58
C VAL A 206 18.50 9.70 -9.44
N PRO A 207 18.59 10.24 -8.21
CA PRO A 207 18.76 11.68 -8.00
C PRO A 207 20.03 12.21 -8.67
N GLU A 208 19.95 13.38 -9.28
CA GLU A 208 21.11 14.10 -9.83
C GLU A 208 21.80 14.87 -8.72
N ILE A 209 22.73 14.19 -8.06
CA ILE A 209 23.41 14.74 -6.88
C ILE A 209 24.36 15.88 -7.26
N SER A 210 24.17 17.05 -6.67
CA SER A 210 25.05 18.21 -6.76
C SER A 210 25.39 18.76 -5.38
N THR A 211 26.49 19.49 -5.27
CA THR A 211 26.87 20.17 -4.02
C THR A 211 26.63 21.66 -4.18
N PHE A 212 25.88 22.26 -3.27
CA PHE A 212 25.56 23.68 -3.29
C PHE A 212 25.38 24.21 -1.87
N GLU A 213 25.50 25.53 -1.73
CA GLU A 213 25.29 26.23 -0.47
C GLU A 213 23.77 26.37 -0.20
N LEU A 214 23.37 25.99 1.02
CA LEU A 214 21.96 25.91 1.38
C LEU A 214 21.34 27.31 1.59
N ALA A 215 22.12 28.28 2.13
CA ALA A 215 21.67 29.67 2.35
C ALA A 215 21.29 30.32 1.04
N ASP A 216 22.19 30.29 0.05
CA ASP A 216 21.95 30.84 -1.30
C ASP A 216 20.76 30.20 -1.99
N PHE A 217 20.66 28.87 -1.89
CA PHE A 217 19.56 28.11 -2.48
C PHE A 217 18.21 28.53 -1.87
N LEU A 218 18.11 28.59 -0.55
CA LEU A 218 16.87 28.99 0.14
C LEU A 218 16.51 30.46 -0.11
N GLY A 219 17.50 31.35 -0.14
CA GLY A 219 17.29 32.74 -0.48
C GLY A 219 16.67 32.93 -1.86
N GLN A 220 17.22 32.27 -2.90
CA GLN A 220 16.67 32.31 -4.25
C GLN A 220 15.26 31.69 -4.32
N THR A 221 15.05 30.56 -3.64
CA THR A 221 13.75 29.88 -3.60
C THR A 221 12.69 30.74 -2.91
N LEU A 222 13.04 31.41 -1.83
CA LEU A 222 12.12 32.28 -1.09
C LEU A 222 11.74 33.51 -1.91
N LEU A 223 12.71 34.19 -2.55
CA LEU A 223 12.47 35.38 -3.37
C LEU A 223 11.50 35.16 -4.53
N ALA A 224 11.39 33.93 -5.04
CA ALA A 224 10.40 33.58 -6.08
C ALA A 224 8.95 33.83 -5.64
N PHE A 225 8.69 33.94 -4.35
CA PHE A 225 7.34 34.15 -3.77
C PHE A 225 7.12 35.63 -3.32
N GLU A 226 8.02 36.56 -3.65
CA GLU A 226 7.97 37.94 -3.17
C GLU A 226 6.61 38.60 -3.41
N HIS A 227 6.08 38.50 -4.62
CA HIS A 227 4.79 39.09 -4.98
C HIS A 227 3.62 38.56 -4.13
N ILE A 228 3.67 37.29 -3.64
CA ILE A 228 2.59 36.67 -2.86
C ILE A 228 2.60 37.24 -1.44
N TRP A 229 3.77 37.31 -0.79
CA TRP A 229 3.81 37.83 0.57
C TRP A 229 3.60 39.34 0.65
N GLU A 230 4.00 40.11 -0.39
CA GLU A 230 3.68 41.53 -0.50
C GLU A 230 2.18 41.77 -0.67
N GLU A 231 1.51 41.03 -1.56
CA GLU A 231 0.06 41.11 -1.76
C GLU A 231 -0.73 40.79 -0.47
N LYS A 232 -0.30 39.81 0.30
CA LYS A 232 -0.90 39.44 1.58
C LYS A 232 -0.38 40.23 2.79
N ASN A 233 0.59 41.13 2.62
CA ASN A 233 1.29 41.81 3.71
C ASN A 233 1.84 40.85 4.79
N ILE A 234 2.35 39.68 4.37
CA ILE A 234 2.97 38.71 5.26
C ILE A 234 4.38 39.12 5.59
N LEU A 235 4.72 39.11 6.89
CA LEU A 235 6.09 39.40 7.32
C LEU A 235 6.95 38.12 7.12
N ILE A 236 8.00 38.26 6.31
CA ILE A 236 8.99 37.18 6.12
C ILE A 236 10.18 37.43 7.03
N GLU A 237 10.52 36.43 7.84
CA GLU A 237 11.75 36.40 8.65
C GLU A 237 12.63 35.25 8.12
N ALA A 238 13.85 35.57 7.69
CA ALA A 238 14.81 34.62 7.16
C ALA A 238 16.06 34.59 8.03
N ASP A 239 16.47 33.41 8.49
CA ASP A 239 17.68 33.18 9.28
C ASP A 239 18.47 32.01 8.70
N PHE A 240 19.46 32.32 7.88
CA PHE A 240 20.24 31.32 7.16
C PHE A 240 21.67 31.28 7.69
N GLU A 241 22.04 30.16 8.32
CA GLU A 241 23.44 29.91 8.69
C GLU A 241 24.26 29.71 7.40
N GLU A 242 25.31 30.51 7.24
CA GLU A 242 26.20 30.49 6.07
C GLU A 242 27.15 29.27 6.09
N ASN A 243 27.73 28.94 4.93
CA ASN A 243 28.71 27.87 4.75
C ASN A 243 28.17 26.46 5.04
N ILE A 244 26.86 26.24 4.93
CA ILE A 244 26.27 24.90 4.94
C ILE A 244 26.19 24.40 3.51
N PHE A 245 27.08 23.45 3.15
CA PHE A 245 27.06 22.78 1.85
C PHE A 245 26.36 21.46 1.97
N VAL A 246 25.31 21.24 1.15
CA VAL A 246 24.58 19.96 1.09
C VAL A 246 24.87 19.25 -0.21
N LYS A 247 24.90 17.90 -0.15
CA LYS A 247 25.10 17.03 -1.30
C LYS A 247 23.82 16.27 -1.59
N THR A 248 22.98 16.83 -2.47
CA THR A 248 21.66 16.28 -2.79
C THR A 248 21.21 16.71 -4.19
N ASP A 249 20.04 16.27 -4.63
CA ASP A 249 19.43 16.74 -5.88
C ASP A 249 18.78 18.11 -5.65
N LYS A 250 19.36 19.13 -6.29
CA LYS A 250 18.91 20.51 -6.16
C LYS A 250 17.48 20.71 -6.66
N ASN A 251 17.11 20.06 -7.77
CA ASN A 251 15.79 20.21 -8.38
C ASN A 251 14.70 19.56 -7.50
N PHE A 252 15.00 18.42 -6.91
CA PHE A 252 14.07 17.77 -5.97
C PHE A 252 13.92 18.58 -4.68
N LEU A 253 15.00 19.10 -4.14
CA LEU A 253 14.93 19.94 -2.94
C LEU A 253 14.15 21.24 -3.22
N GLU A 254 14.30 21.83 -4.41
CA GLU A 254 13.54 23.00 -4.83
C GLU A 254 12.02 22.71 -4.88
N ILE A 255 11.62 21.57 -5.43
CA ILE A 255 10.20 21.14 -5.42
C ILE A 255 9.67 21.02 -4.00
N VAL A 256 10.46 20.45 -3.08
CA VAL A 256 10.09 20.32 -1.66
C VAL A 256 9.91 21.69 -1.01
N CYS A 257 10.92 22.57 -1.11
CA CYS A 257 10.88 23.90 -0.52
C CYS A 257 9.76 24.75 -1.10
N ASN A 258 9.57 24.75 -2.43
CA ASN A 258 8.47 25.45 -3.09
C ASN A 258 7.09 25.02 -2.57
N ASN A 259 6.86 23.72 -2.39
CA ASN A 259 5.58 23.23 -1.85
C ASN A 259 5.36 23.66 -0.41
N LEU A 260 6.39 23.61 0.43
CA LEU A 260 6.27 23.98 1.84
C LEU A 260 6.13 25.50 2.03
N ILE A 261 6.91 26.31 1.32
CA ILE A 261 6.82 27.79 1.35
C ILE A 261 5.45 28.24 0.81
N SER A 262 5.03 27.68 -0.33
CA SER A 262 3.71 27.97 -0.90
C SER A 262 2.57 27.64 0.09
N ASN A 263 2.66 26.51 0.79
CA ASN A 263 1.69 26.15 1.82
C ASN A 263 1.73 27.14 3.00
N ALA A 264 2.91 27.49 3.49
CA ALA A 264 3.05 28.46 4.57
C ALA A 264 2.41 29.81 4.22
N LEU A 265 2.71 30.37 3.04
CA LEU A 265 2.11 31.62 2.55
C LEU A 265 0.60 31.51 2.30
N LYS A 266 0.15 30.34 1.83
CA LYS A 266 -1.24 30.09 1.54
C LYS A 266 -2.08 30.10 2.81
N PHE A 267 -1.66 29.37 3.85
CA PHE A 267 -2.42 29.19 5.08
C PHE A 267 -2.18 30.27 6.13
N THR A 268 -1.22 31.17 5.90
CA THR A 268 -1.02 32.36 6.71
C THR A 268 -2.03 33.44 6.31
N GLU A 269 -2.70 34.03 7.28
CA GLU A 269 -3.61 35.15 7.07
C GLU A 269 -2.86 36.43 6.72
N ASN A 270 -3.58 37.40 6.15
CA ASN A 270 -3.02 38.69 5.82
C ASN A 270 -2.41 39.37 7.07
N GLY A 271 -1.19 39.84 6.97
CA GLY A 271 -0.44 40.43 8.08
C GLY A 271 0.19 39.42 9.04
N GLY A 272 0.08 38.13 8.76
CA GLY A 272 0.76 37.09 9.52
C GLY A 272 2.24 36.99 9.26
N LYS A 273 2.89 35.93 9.75
CA LYS A 273 4.35 35.74 9.64
C LYS A 273 4.71 34.40 9.08
N VAL A 274 5.76 34.36 8.26
CA VAL A 274 6.42 33.11 7.82
C VAL A 274 7.92 33.26 8.15
N PHE A 275 8.45 32.25 8.82
CA PHE A 275 9.86 32.17 9.19
C PHE A 275 10.50 31.00 8.42
N VAL A 276 11.64 31.30 7.74
CA VAL A 276 12.41 30.27 7.02
C VAL A 276 13.85 30.31 7.53
N SER A 277 14.35 29.19 8.01
CA SER A 277 15.71 29.09 8.50
C SER A 277 16.45 27.87 8.04
N CYS A 278 17.76 27.91 8.01
CA CYS A 278 18.60 26.73 7.90
C CYS A 278 19.75 26.79 8.90
N PHE A 279 20.07 25.65 9.48
CA PHE A 279 21.13 25.52 10.47
C PHE A 279 21.73 24.12 10.46
N LYS A 280 22.95 24.00 10.99
CA LYS A 280 23.63 22.70 11.12
C LYS A 280 23.47 22.16 12.52
N GLU A 281 22.97 20.92 12.65
CA GLU A 281 22.79 20.26 13.93
C GLU A 281 23.05 18.74 13.80
N ASN A 282 23.88 18.19 14.72
CA ASN A 282 24.11 16.73 14.85
C ASN A 282 24.50 16.01 13.55
N GLY A 283 25.22 16.66 12.64
CA GLY A 283 25.65 16.09 11.35
C GLY A 283 24.58 16.13 10.26
N PHE A 284 23.53 16.90 10.48
CA PHE A 284 22.48 17.20 9.50
C PHE A 284 22.44 18.70 9.19
N ALA A 285 22.09 19.01 7.96
CA ALA A 285 21.59 20.32 7.59
C ALA A 285 20.06 20.30 7.76
N SER A 286 19.56 21.20 8.59
CA SER A 286 18.13 21.33 8.90
C SER A 286 17.57 22.57 8.20
N ILE A 287 16.44 22.39 7.49
CA ILE A 287 15.63 23.47 6.91
C ILE A 287 14.35 23.55 7.72
N CYS A 288 14.03 24.70 8.26
CA CYS A 288 12.82 24.94 9.02
C CYS A 288 11.96 25.97 8.30
N ILE A 289 10.69 25.63 8.05
CA ILE A 289 9.68 26.54 7.48
C ILE A 289 8.52 26.58 8.46
N GLN A 290 8.30 27.74 9.07
CA GLN A 290 7.27 27.96 10.08
C GLN A 290 6.29 29.04 9.60
N ASP A 291 5.02 28.83 9.86
CA ASP A 291 3.94 29.79 9.61
C ASP A 291 3.14 30.09 10.87
N THR A 292 2.46 31.22 10.90
CA THR A 292 1.50 31.61 11.93
C THR A 292 0.05 31.43 11.45
N GLY A 293 -0.19 30.46 10.59
CA GLY A 293 -1.50 30.20 10.00
C GLY A 293 -2.45 29.43 10.91
N CYS A 294 -3.47 28.83 10.31
CA CYS A 294 -4.51 28.09 11.05
C CYS A 294 -4.02 26.87 11.82
N GLY A 295 -2.81 26.39 11.55
CA GLY A 295 -2.28 25.17 12.15
C GLY A 295 -3.02 23.91 11.70
N ILE A 296 -2.56 22.77 12.23
CA ILE A 296 -3.03 21.44 11.87
C ILE A 296 -3.37 20.67 13.14
N SER A 297 -4.55 20.03 13.18
CA SER A 297 -4.92 19.19 14.32
C SER A 297 -4.04 17.92 14.37
N LYS A 298 -3.89 17.32 15.56
CA LYS A 298 -3.12 16.06 15.71
C LYS A 298 -3.67 14.92 14.86
N GLU A 299 -4.97 14.90 14.62
CA GLU A 299 -5.63 13.88 13.82
C GLU A 299 -5.35 14.08 12.33
N THR A 300 -5.56 15.29 11.84
CA THR A 300 -5.20 15.71 10.48
C THR A 300 -3.70 15.49 10.20
N GLY A 301 -2.82 15.82 11.15
CA GLY A 301 -1.37 15.67 11.01
C GLY A 301 -0.88 14.26 10.70
N LYS A 302 -1.64 13.22 11.03
CA LYS A 302 -1.31 11.82 10.69
C LYS A 302 -1.49 11.53 9.19
N HIS A 303 -2.36 12.28 8.52
CA HIS A 303 -2.82 12.00 7.15
C HIS A 303 -2.36 13.03 6.12
N ILE A 304 -1.73 14.15 6.53
CA ILE A 304 -1.37 15.25 5.62
C ILE A 304 -0.45 14.87 4.45
N PHE A 305 0.28 13.78 4.57
CA PHE A 305 1.15 13.25 3.53
C PHE A 305 0.45 12.22 2.62
N GLU A 306 -0.81 11.88 2.90
CA GLU A 306 -1.61 11.03 2.03
C GLU A 306 -2.07 11.80 0.78
N LYS A 307 -2.19 11.09 -0.34
CA LYS A 307 -2.61 11.67 -1.61
C LYS A 307 -4.04 12.18 -1.54
N PHE A 308 -4.28 13.42 -2.01
CA PHE A 308 -5.58 14.09 -2.01
C PHE A 308 -6.20 14.31 -0.62
N TYR A 309 -5.42 14.10 0.43
CA TYR A 309 -5.90 14.42 1.76
C TYR A 309 -5.95 15.95 1.93
N GLN A 310 -7.09 16.44 2.35
CA GLN A 310 -7.33 17.84 2.69
C GLN A 310 -7.95 17.84 4.08
N GLY A 311 -7.41 18.64 4.99
CA GLY A 311 -8.00 18.87 6.31
C GLY A 311 -9.37 19.52 6.18
N ASP A 312 -9.95 19.96 7.31
CA ASP A 312 -11.27 20.59 7.35
C ASP A 312 -11.41 21.69 6.29
N THR A 313 -12.38 21.49 5.39
CA THR A 313 -12.60 22.29 4.17
C THR A 313 -13.25 23.66 4.44
N SER A 314 -13.31 24.11 5.69
CA SER A 314 -13.90 25.41 6.08
C SER A 314 -13.10 26.64 5.65
N HIS A 315 -11.84 26.48 5.24
CA HIS A 315 -11.01 27.57 4.74
C HIS A 315 -11.07 27.68 3.22
N LYS A 316 -11.32 28.87 2.70
CA LYS A 316 -11.54 29.23 1.28
C LYS A 316 -10.39 28.85 0.30
N GLU A 317 -9.25 28.46 0.78
CA GLU A 317 -8.07 28.18 -0.05
C GLU A 317 -7.82 26.67 -0.18
N GLN A 318 -8.55 26.05 -1.09
CA GLN A 318 -8.40 24.63 -1.42
C GLN A 318 -7.16 24.39 -2.30
N GLY A 319 -6.27 23.47 -1.87
CA GLY A 319 -5.26 22.85 -2.72
C GLY A 319 -5.75 21.50 -3.22
N ASN A 320 -5.02 20.88 -4.14
CA ASN A 320 -5.35 19.55 -4.68
C ASN A 320 -4.91 18.36 -3.79
N GLY A 321 -4.37 18.61 -2.60
CA GLY A 321 -3.93 17.55 -1.67
C GLY A 321 -2.76 16.67 -2.17
N LEU A 322 -2.05 17.09 -3.24
CA LEU A 322 -0.92 16.33 -3.78
C LEU A 322 0.43 16.88 -3.39
N GLY A 323 0.51 18.16 -2.98
CA GLY A 323 1.78 18.84 -2.70
C GLY A 323 2.58 18.16 -1.58
N LEU A 324 1.97 17.89 -0.43
CA LEU A 324 2.65 17.24 0.69
C LEU A 324 2.94 15.76 0.43
N ALA A 325 2.09 15.05 -0.32
CA ALA A 325 2.37 13.69 -0.77
C ALA A 325 3.61 13.65 -1.69
N LEU A 326 3.75 14.63 -2.59
CA LEU A 326 4.92 14.79 -3.44
C LEU A 326 6.18 15.12 -2.61
N VAL A 327 6.06 16.02 -1.63
CA VAL A 327 7.15 16.33 -0.67
C VAL A 327 7.62 15.05 0.01
N LYS A 328 6.73 14.29 0.62
CA LYS A 328 7.08 13.04 1.32
C LYS A 328 7.80 12.06 0.41
N ARG A 329 7.29 11.87 -0.82
CA ARG A 329 7.90 10.95 -1.78
C ARG A 329 9.30 11.39 -2.21
N ILE A 330 9.51 12.68 -2.45
CA ILE A 330 10.83 13.22 -2.78
C ILE A 330 11.80 13.07 -1.61
N ILE A 331 11.38 13.38 -0.39
CA ILE A 331 12.19 13.22 0.83
C ILE A 331 12.64 11.76 0.98
N ASP A 332 11.75 10.79 0.75
CA ASP A 332 12.09 9.35 0.78
C ASP A 332 13.11 8.98 -0.30
N VAL A 333 13.01 9.56 -1.51
CA VAL A 333 13.96 9.34 -2.62
C VAL A 333 15.33 9.95 -2.31
N LEU A 334 15.37 11.12 -1.65
CA LEU A 334 16.61 11.78 -1.24
C LEU A 334 17.27 11.13 -0.02
N GLY A 335 16.58 10.23 0.67
CA GLY A 335 17.05 9.66 1.94
C GLY A 335 17.11 10.69 3.07
N ALA A 336 16.31 11.75 2.98
CA ALA A 336 16.18 12.81 3.98
C ALA A 336 15.02 12.52 4.95
N GLU A 337 14.91 13.32 6.00
CA GLU A 337 13.81 13.20 6.97
C GLU A 337 12.94 14.46 6.93
N ILE A 338 11.64 14.29 7.11
CA ILE A 338 10.70 15.41 7.31
C ILE A 338 9.89 15.18 8.57
N SER A 339 9.75 16.22 9.37
CA SER A 339 8.90 16.23 10.55
C SER A 339 8.03 17.49 10.58
N ILE A 340 6.92 17.40 11.30
CA ILE A 340 5.97 18.50 11.50
C ILE A 340 5.69 18.70 12.97
N ASN A 341 5.65 19.97 13.39
CA ASN A 341 5.11 20.39 14.67
C ASN A 341 4.04 21.45 14.42
N SER A 342 2.82 21.20 14.80
CA SER A 342 1.69 22.10 14.54
C SER A 342 0.65 22.02 15.63
N GLU A 343 0.04 23.17 15.92
CA GLU A 343 -1.07 23.30 16.85
C GLU A 343 -2.16 24.16 16.20
N LEU A 344 -3.39 23.70 16.27
CA LEU A 344 -4.54 24.39 15.67
C LEU A 344 -4.65 25.83 16.24
N GLY A 345 -4.71 26.82 15.34
CA GLY A 345 -4.78 28.25 15.69
C GLY A 345 -3.42 28.90 16.03
N LYS A 346 -2.30 28.16 15.99
CA LYS A 346 -0.97 28.70 16.28
C LYS A 346 0.01 28.62 15.09
N GLY A 347 -0.35 27.89 14.06
CA GLY A 347 0.49 27.70 12.89
C GLY A 347 1.18 26.32 12.85
N SER A 348 2.07 26.18 11.86
CA SER A 348 2.77 24.92 11.61
C SER A 348 4.26 25.16 11.39
N THR A 349 5.07 24.17 11.75
CA THR A 349 6.51 24.15 11.54
C THR A 349 6.87 22.84 10.83
N PHE A 350 7.39 22.93 9.62
CA PHE A 350 7.97 21.81 8.89
C PHE A 350 9.49 21.85 9.00
N ILE A 351 10.09 20.71 9.32
CA ILE A 351 11.54 20.57 9.46
C ILE A 351 12.02 19.45 8.53
N ILE A 352 12.95 19.77 7.64
CA ILE A 352 13.62 18.83 6.75
C ILE A 352 15.05 18.65 7.27
N LYS A 353 15.52 17.40 7.37
CA LYS A 353 16.90 17.08 7.76
C LYS A 353 17.59 16.32 6.63
N ILE A 354 18.70 16.89 6.15
CA ILE A 354 19.55 16.33 5.09
C ILE A 354 20.87 15.95 5.74
N LYS A 355 21.33 14.73 5.54
CA LYS A 355 22.63 14.27 6.07
C LYS A 355 23.77 14.98 5.34
N LEU A 356 24.73 15.53 6.12
CA LEU A 356 25.93 16.23 5.63
C LEU A 356 27.07 15.25 5.30
#